data_5d67b6f03914991681dfa63855f82579
#
_entry.id   5d67b6f03914991681dfa63855f82579
#
_cell.length_a   1.000
_cell.length_b   1.000
_cell.length_c   1.000
_cell.angle_alpha   90.00
_cell.angle_beta   90.00
_cell.angle_gamma   90.00
#
_symmetry.space_group_name_H-M   'P 1'
#
loop_
_entity.id
_entity.type
_entity.pdbx_description
1 polymer ?
#
loop_
_entity_poly.entity_id
_entity_poly.type
_entity_poly.pdbx_seq_one_letter_code
_entity_poly.pdbx_strand_id
1 'polypeptide(L)'
;MRIAIVTDAWHPQRNGVVRVLATLGGKLVELGHTVEVIDPGAFATIPCPSYPEIPLALAPRRRLARMLDAFAPDAVHLATEGPLGWAGRAWALARDLPFTTAYHTKFPHYIRARTGVPLSWPYGVMRRFHGPAGAVLCPSASVHAELKEWGFTNAVEWSHGVDTTAFHPQPKDFIDLPRPLFLYVGRVAVEKNLPAFLSLDLPGSKLVVGDGPARAGLMRRFPRAHFRIANGDAELARYYAAADCFVFPSRTDTFGLVMLESLAAGVPVAAFPVSGPRDVIGDAAVGVLDEDLGRAAMAALDLSPMACRIHAQRFSWDAVARQFLGFLRPFKGALTKMSA
;
A
#
# COMPACT_ATOMS: atom_id res chain seq x y z
N MET A 1 -8.75 -11.34 -20.95
CA MET A 1 -7.93 -10.20 -21.44
C MET A 1 -6.46 -10.44 -21.12
N ARG A 2 -5.58 -9.86 -21.93
CA ARG A 2 -4.15 -9.74 -21.67
C ARG A 2 -3.90 -8.37 -21.02
N ILE A 3 -3.50 -8.35 -19.76
CA ILE A 3 -3.36 -7.12 -18.97
C ILE A 3 -1.88 -6.89 -18.68
N ALA A 4 -1.31 -5.77 -19.11
CA ALA A 4 0.04 -5.40 -18.73
C ALA A 4 0.01 -4.43 -17.54
N ILE A 5 0.73 -4.78 -16.47
CA ILE A 5 0.96 -3.92 -15.30
C ILE A 5 2.41 -3.46 -15.35
N VAL A 6 2.63 -2.15 -15.47
CA VAL A 6 3.97 -1.55 -15.47
C VAL A 6 4.21 -0.91 -14.12
N THR A 7 5.30 -1.30 -13.45
CA THR A 7 5.59 -0.83 -12.10
C THR A 7 7.09 -0.69 -11.84
N ASP A 8 7.49 0.33 -11.07
CA ASP A 8 8.84 0.49 -10.53
C ASP A 8 8.99 -0.16 -9.13
N ALA A 9 7.86 -0.62 -8.55
CA ALA A 9 7.80 -1.30 -7.27
C ALA A 9 7.46 -2.78 -7.45
N TRP A 10 8.45 -3.67 -7.31
CA TRP A 10 8.28 -5.11 -7.42
C TRP A 10 9.28 -5.86 -6.54
N HIS A 11 9.15 -7.18 -6.47
CA HIS A 11 10.12 -8.00 -5.73
C HIS A 11 11.57 -7.72 -6.15
N PRO A 12 12.53 -7.76 -5.21
CA PRO A 12 12.45 -8.19 -3.82
C PRO A 12 12.03 -7.10 -2.82
N GLN A 13 11.54 -5.93 -3.26
CA GLN A 13 11.06 -4.89 -2.36
C GLN A 13 9.90 -5.41 -1.49
N ARG A 14 9.91 -5.04 -0.20
CA ARG A 14 8.83 -5.37 0.75
C ARG A 14 8.09 -4.10 1.15
N ASN A 15 7.05 -3.75 0.41
CA ASN A 15 6.21 -2.59 0.67
C ASN A 15 4.75 -2.83 0.24
N GLY A 16 3.85 -1.93 0.63
CA GLY A 16 2.42 -2.06 0.37
C GLY A 16 2.07 -2.11 -1.12
N VAL A 17 2.80 -1.39 -1.98
CA VAL A 17 2.54 -1.36 -3.43
C VAL A 17 2.81 -2.73 -4.05
N VAL A 18 3.96 -3.33 -3.73
CA VAL A 18 4.31 -4.69 -4.20
C VAL A 18 3.25 -5.70 -3.76
N ARG A 19 2.81 -5.62 -2.50
CA ARG A 19 1.78 -6.52 -1.97
C ARG A 19 0.45 -6.37 -2.71
N VAL A 20 -0.01 -5.13 -2.92
CA VAL A 20 -1.23 -4.84 -3.67
C VAL A 20 -1.15 -5.41 -5.08
N LEU A 21 -0.07 -5.11 -5.82
CA LEU A 21 0.06 -5.51 -7.21
C LEU A 21 0.24 -7.02 -7.38
N ALA A 22 0.98 -7.69 -6.48
CA ALA A 22 1.16 -9.14 -6.52
C ALA A 22 -0.16 -9.87 -6.24
N THR A 23 -0.90 -9.45 -5.20
CA THR A 23 -2.20 -10.04 -4.88
C THR A 23 -3.23 -9.77 -5.98
N LEU A 24 -3.29 -8.53 -6.49
CA LEU A 24 -4.15 -8.18 -7.62
C LEU A 24 -3.83 -9.04 -8.85
N GLY A 25 -2.55 -9.16 -9.21
CA GLY A 25 -2.12 -9.98 -10.35
C GLY A 25 -2.56 -11.44 -10.22
N GLY A 26 -2.40 -12.04 -9.03
CA GLY A 26 -2.89 -13.39 -8.73
C GLY A 26 -4.40 -13.51 -8.91
N LYS A 27 -5.16 -12.57 -8.35
CA LYS A 27 -6.64 -12.54 -8.46
C LYS A 27 -7.13 -12.35 -9.90
N LEU A 28 -6.43 -11.54 -10.69
CA LEU A 28 -6.76 -11.39 -12.12
C LEU A 28 -6.52 -12.69 -12.90
N VAL A 29 -5.47 -13.44 -12.57
CA VAL A 29 -5.22 -14.76 -13.17
C VAL A 29 -6.30 -15.76 -12.75
N GLU A 30 -6.70 -15.81 -11.48
CA GLU A 30 -7.82 -16.63 -10.99
C GLU A 30 -9.15 -16.29 -11.71
N LEU A 31 -9.33 -15.04 -12.11
CA LEU A 31 -10.48 -14.58 -12.90
C LEU A 31 -10.35 -14.87 -14.41
N GLY A 32 -9.33 -15.62 -14.84
CA GLY A 32 -9.15 -16.05 -16.23
C GLY A 32 -8.49 -15.01 -17.15
N HIS A 33 -7.76 -14.03 -16.58
CA HIS A 33 -6.98 -13.06 -17.35
C HIS A 33 -5.51 -13.49 -17.45
N THR A 34 -4.82 -13.08 -18.52
CA THR A 34 -3.37 -13.21 -18.64
C THR A 34 -2.73 -11.90 -18.17
N VAL A 35 -1.89 -11.97 -17.16
CA VAL A 35 -1.24 -10.79 -16.57
C VAL A 35 0.26 -10.85 -16.81
N GLU A 36 0.82 -9.76 -17.35
CA GLU A 36 2.25 -9.54 -17.47
C GLU A 36 2.65 -8.36 -16.59
N VAL A 37 3.58 -8.57 -15.68
CA VAL A 37 4.15 -7.51 -14.84
C VAL A 37 5.50 -7.11 -15.41
N ILE A 38 5.63 -5.87 -15.85
CA ILE A 38 6.89 -5.30 -16.32
C ILE A 38 7.47 -4.46 -15.20
N ASP A 39 8.58 -4.92 -14.65
CA ASP A 39 9.22 -4.40 -13.45
C ASP A 39 10.72 -4.11 -13.67
N PRO A 40 11.43 -3.47 -12.71
CA PRO A 40 12.84 -3.14 -12.84
C PRO A 40 13.78 -4.33 -13.05
N GLY A 41 13.41 -5.53 -12.64
CA GLY A 41 14.23 -6.75 -12.79
C GLY A 41 14.58 -7.09 -14.23
N ALA A 42 13.76 -6.62 -15.18
CA ALA A 42 14.04 -6.78 -16.62
C ALA A 42 15.04 -5.75 -17.17
N PHE A 43 15.55 -4.80 -16.38
CA PHE A 43 16.33 -3.64 -16.86
C PHE A 43 17.66 -3.50 -16.11
N ALA A 44 18.62 -2.77 -16.71
CA ALA A 44 19.71 -2.21 -15.94
C ALA A 44 19.15 -1.13 -15.00
N THR A 45 19.62 -1.11 -13.76
CA THR A 45 19.07 -0.22 -12.73
C THR A 45 20.16 0.55 -11.98
N ILE A 46 19.77 1.67 -11.39
CA ILE A 46 20.52 2.40 -10.36
C ILE A 46 19.69 2.48 -9.07
N PRO A 47 20.31 2.55 -7.90
CA PRO A 47 19.60 2.80 -6.65
C PRO A 47 18.87 4.15 -6.67
N CYS A 48 17.65 4.21 -6.13
CA CYS A 48 16.98 5.49 -5.89
C CYS A 48 17.77 6.30 -4.84
N PRO A 49 18.13 7.58 -5.08
CA PRO A 49 18.94 8.37 -4.15
C PRO A 49 18.35 8.47 -2.73
N SER A 50 17.03 8.51 -2.62
CA SER A 50 16.33 8.63 -1.31
C SER A 50 15.98 7.29 -0.67
N TYR A 51 16.00 6.21 -1.45
CA TYR A 51 15.63 4.85 -1.06
C TYR A 51 16.48 3.85 -1.86
N PRO A 52 17.74 3.61 -1.47
CA PRO A 52 18.69 2.79 -2.23
C PRO A 52 18.21 1.36 -2.53
N GLU A 53 17.27 0.87 -1.74
CA GLU A 53 16.63 -0.43 -1.95
C GLU A 53 15.61 -0.45 -3.10
N ILE A 54 15.27 0.73 -3.67
CA ILE A 54 14.37 0.83 -4.83
C ILE A 54 15.24 0.95 -6.09
N PRO A 55 15.27 -0.08 -6.96
CA PRO A 55 15.99 -0.01 -8.23
C PRO A 55 15.19 0.85 -9.22
N LEU A 56 15.85 1.84 -9.82
CA LEU A 56 15.27 2.66 -10.88
C LEU A 56 15.83 2.21 -12.23
N ALA A 57 14.95 1.87 -13.17
CA ALA A 57 15.33 1.40 -14.51
C ALA A 57 16.01 2.51 -15.32
N LEU A 58 17.17 2.19 -15.93
CA LEU A 58 17.92 3.10 -16.80
C LEU A 58 17.39 3.02 -18.23
N ALA A 59 17.08 4.20 -18.82
CA ALA A 59 16.68 4.35 -20.23
C ALA A 59 15.64 3.30 -20.72
N PRO A 60 14.55 3.04 -19.97
CA PRO A 60 13.70 1.86 -20.20
C PRO A 60 12.87 1.91 -21.49
N ARG A 61 12.68 3.07 -22.11
CA ARG A 61 11.70 3.32 -23.19
C ARG A 61 11.71 2.29 -24.32
N ARG A 62 12.88 2.03 -24.92
CA ARG A 62 12.98 1.11 -26.07
C ARG A 62 12.74 -0.34 -25.70
N ARG A 63 13.24 -0.77 -24.55
CA ARG A 63 13.08 -2.14 -24.08
C ARG A 63 11.64 -2.41 -23.62
N LEU A 64 11.07 -1.49 -22.82
CA LEU A 64 9.70 -1.56 -22.38
C LEU A 64 8.72 -1.58 -23.56
N ALA A 65 8.93 -0.72 -24.58
CA ALA A 65 8.10 -0.73 -25.78
C ALA A 65 8.11 -2.10 -26.48
N ARG A 66 9.30 -2.70 -26.66
CA ARG A 66 9.42 -4.05 -27.24
C ARG A 66 8.72 -5.12 -26.41
N MET A 67 8.78 -5.04 -25.08
CA MET A 67 8.08 -5.99 -24.18
C MET A 67 6.57 -5.84 -24.31
N LEU A 68 6.04 -4.61 -24.27
CA LEU A 68 4.61 -4.35 -24.47
C LEU A 68 4.13 -4.77 -25.85
N ASP A 69 4.89 -4.44 -26.91
CA ASP A 69 4.55 -4.84 -28.29
C ASP A 69 4.55 -6.37 -28.46
N ALA A 70 5.51 -7.08 -27.86
CA ALA A 70 5.58 -8.55 -27.87
C ALA A 70 4.46 -9.21 -27.03
N PHE A 71 4.14 -8.64 -25.88
CA PHE A 71 3.03 -9.13 -25.06
C PHE A 71 1.67 -8.82 -25.70
N ALA A 72 1.55 -7.82 -26.55
CA ALA A 72 0.31 -7.39 -27.20
C ALA A 72 -0.88 -7.31 -26.22
N PRO A 73 -0.84 -6.40 -25.22
CA PRO A 73 -1.88 -6.31 -24.21
C PRO A 73 -3.21 -5.83 -24.78
N ASP A 74 -4.30 -6.23 -24.14
CA ASP A 74 -5.64 -5.68 -24.37
C ASP A 74 -5.86 -4.41 -23.55
N ALA A 75 -5.19 -4.27 -22.40
CA ALA A 75 -5.22 -3.11 -21.51
C ALA A 75 -3.89 -2.92 -20.79
N VAL A 76 -3.56 -1.66 -20.45
CA VAL A 76 -2.34 -1.29 -19.72
C VAL A 76 -2.67 -0.50 -18.46
N HIS A 77 -2.06 -0.91 -17.36
CA HIS A 77 -2.08 -0.20 -16.08
C HIS A 77 -0.66 0.24 -15.69
N LEU A 78 -0.47 1.54 -15.46
CA LEU A 78 0.80 2.11 -15.01
C LEU A 78 0.69 2.36 -13.49
N ALA A 79 1.24 1.44 -12.71
CA ALA A 79 1.01 1.42 -11.28
C ALA A 79 1.87 2.41 -10.48
N THR A 80 2.95 2.93 -11.06
CA THR A 80 3.87 3.84 -10.39
C THR A 80 4.36 4.96 -11.31
N GLU A 81 4.83 6.07 -10.70
CA GLU A 81 5.26 7.29 -11.39
C GLU A 81 6.77 7.32 -11.66
N GLY A 82 7.45 6.19 -11.53
CA GLY A 82 8.89 6.06 -11.77
C GLY A 82 9.26 5.96 -13.26
N PRO A 83 10.54 5.65 -13.56
CA PRO A 83 11.05 5.59 -14.95
C PRO A 83 10.27 4.64 -15.85
N LEU A 84 9.81 3.49 -15.33
CA LEU A 84 8.99 2.53 -16.08
C LEU A 84 7.59 3.08 -16.35
N GLY A 85 6.96 3.69 -15.34
CA GLY A 85 5.66 4.34 -15.52
C GLY A 85 5.70 5.43 -16.57
N TRP A 86 6.71 6.32 -16.55
CA TRP A 86 6.88 7.34 -17.57
C TRP A 86 7.16 6.77 -18.97
N ALA A 87 7.90 5.68 -19.05
CA ALA A 87 8.16 5.00 -20.33
C ALA A 87 6.88 4.34 -20.89
N GLY A 88 6.08 3.68 -20.03
CA GLY A 88 4.78 3.11 -20.39
C GLY A 88 3.79 4.17 -20.86
N ARG A 89 3.73 5.31 -20.14
CA ARG A 89 2.94 6.46 -20.54
C ARG A 89 3.32 6.99 -21.93
N ALA A 90 4.63 7.13 -22.19
CA ALA A 90 5.11 7.57 -23.49
C ALA A 90 4.77 6.58 -24.62
N TRP A 91 4.85 5.27 -24.33
CA TRP A 91 4.48 4.21 -25.27
C TRP A 91 2.98 4.26 -25.63
N ALA A 92 2.11 4.41 -24.62
CA ALA A 92 0.66 4.46 -24.81
C ALA A 92 0.23 5.72 -25.59
N LEU A 93 0.75 6.90 -25.19
CA LEU A 93 0.44 8.17 -25.88
C LEU A 93 0.91 8.20 -27.33
N ALA A 94 2.09 7.63 -27.64
CA ALA A 94 2.59 7.57 -29.01
C ALA A 94 1.74 6.68 -29.94
N ARG A 95 0.86 5.86 -29.38
CA ARG A 95 -0.04 4.93 -30.09
C ARG A 95 -1.51 5.29 -29.96
N ASP A 96 -1.81 6.40 -29.30
CA ASP A 96 -3.19 6.82 -28.97
C ASP A 96 -3.99 5.72 -28.24
N LEU A 97 -3.29 4.98 -27.35
CA LEU A 97 -3.87 3.91 -26.57
C LEU A 97 -4.29 4.40 -25.17
N PRO A 98 -5.50 4.06 -24.70
CA PRO A 98 -5.92 4.38 -23.35
C PRO A 98 -5.13 3.57 -22.32
N PHE A 99 -4.94 4.12 -21.13
CA PHE A 99 -4.30 3.45 -20.00
C PHE A 99 -4.89 3.93 -18.68
N THR A 100 -4.70 3.17 -17.63
CA THR A 100 -5.03 3.56 -16.26
C THR A 100 -3.77 3.75 -15.43
N THR A 101 -3.86 4.51 -14.35
CA THR A 101 -2.78 4.70 -13.39
C THR A 101 -3.27 4.50 -11.97
N ALA A 102 -2.36 4.38 -11.00
CA ALA A 102 -2.71 4.37 -9.60
C ALA A 102 -1.88 5.38 -8.80
N TYR A 103 -2.49 5.95 -7.76
CA TYR A 103 -1.85 6.84 -6.79
C TYR A 103 -1.69 6.09 -5.47
N HIS A 104 -0.59 5.35 -5.34
CA HIS A 104 -0.33 4.51 -4.17
C HIS A 104 0.36 5.26 -3.03
N THR A 105 1.10 6.31 -3.33
CA THR A 105 1.99 6.95 -2.37
C THR A 105 1.88 8.47 -2.44
N LYS A 106 1.79 9.13 -1.28
CA LYS A 106 1.80 10.60 -1.18
C LYS A 106 3.20 11.18 -1.44
N PHE A 107 3.79 10.88 -2.60
CA PHE A 107 5.11 11.39 -2.98
C PHE A 107 5.24 12.91 -2.86
N PRO A 108 4.25 13.73 -3.21
CA PRO A 108 4.31 15.18 -3.00
C PRO A 108 4.64 15.55 -1.55
N HIS A 109 4.00 14.90 -0.59
CA HIS A 109 4.23 15.15 0.84
C HIS A 109 5.62 14.67 1.28
N TYR A 110 6.09 13.54 0.77
CA TYR A 110 7.44 13.02 1.08
C TYR A 110 8.54 13.94 0.52
N ILE A 111 8.36 14.45 -0.71
CA ILE A 111 9.29 15.42 -1.32
C ILE A 111 9.31 16.70 -0.47
N ARG A 112 8.15 17.26 -0.13
CA ARG A 112 8.07 18.46 0.71
C ARG A 112 8.75 18.28 2.06
N ALA A 113 8.48 17.17 2.73
CA ALA A 113 9.05 16.88 4.06
C ALA A 113 10.59 16.82 4.06
N ARG A 114 11.20 16.45 2.93
CA ARG A 114 12.66 16.32 2.78
C ARG A 114 13.33 17.55 2.21
N THR A 115 12.66 18.28 1.32
CA THR A 115 13.28 19.34 0.54
C THR A 115 12.72 20.74 0.84
N GLY A 116 11.56 20.82 1.54
CA GLY A 116 10.84 22.05 1.78
C GLY A 116 10.13 22.65 0.54
N VAL A 117 10.20 22.00 -0.63
CA VAL A 117 9.59 22.47 -1.88
C VAL A 117 8.06 22.58 -1.71
N PRO A 118 7.41 23.66 -2.20
CA PRO A 118 5.96 23.80 -2.16
C PRO A 118 5.24 22.64 -2.84
N LEU A 119 4.13 22.15 -2.25
CA LEU A 119 3.37 20.99 -2.76
C LEU A 119 2.87 21.17 -4.19
N SER A 120 2.64 22.41 -4.63
CA SER A 120 2.18 22.70 -6.00
C SER A 120 3.12 22.16 -7.09
N TRP A 121 4.43 22.11 -6.83
CA TRP A 121 5.43 21.60 -7.78
C TRP A 121 5.31 20.09 -7.99
N PRO A 122 5.47 19.24 -6.94
CA PRO A 122 5.35 17.80 -7.14
C PRO A 122 3.94 17.41 -7.58
N TYR A 123 2.86 18.07 -7.12
CA TYR A 123 1.53 17.82 -7.66
C TYR A 123 1.39 18.22 -9.13
N GLY A 124 2.11 19.23 -9.60
CA GLY A 124 2.20 19.55 -11.02
C GLY A 124 2.79 18.41 -11.86
N VAL A 125 3.85 17.77 -11.36
CA VAL A 125 4.45 16.58 -12.00
C VAL A 125 3.47 15.41 -12.00
N MET A 126 2.80 15.16 -10.85
CA MET A 126 1.78 14.11 -10.74
C MET A 126 0.63 14.33 -11.74
N ARG A 127 0.07 15.55 -11.82
CA ARG A 127 -0.97 15.88 -12.83
C ARG A 127 -0.50 15.64 -14.25
N ARG A 128 0.75 15.99 -14.58
CA ARG A 128 1.31 15.73 -15.91
C ARG A 128 1.39 14.23 -16.21
N PHE A 129 1.71 13.41 -15.21
CA PHE A 129 1.77 11.95 -15.35
C PHE A 129 0.39 11.34 -15.52
N HIS A 130 -0.52 11.63 -14.59
CA HIS A 130 -1.83 11.01 -14.47
C HIS A 130 -2.90 11.61 -15.37
N GLY A 131 -2.76 12.88 -15.78
CA GLY A 131 -3.80 13.61 -16.50
C GLY A 131 -4.33 12.94 -17.77
N PRO A 132 -3.47 12.33 -18.64
CA PRO A 132 -3.95 11.61 -19.83
C PRO A 132 -4.54 10.23 -19.55
N ALA A 133 -4.47 9.71 -18.33
CA ALA A 133 -5.03 8.41 -18.01
C ALA A 133 -6.57 8.42 -18.06
N GLY A 134 -7.15 7.33 -18.49
CA GLY A 134 -8.61 7.16 -18.49
C GLY A 134 -9.21 7.05 -17.08
N ALA A 135 -8.39 6.65 -16.09
CA ALA A 135 -8.70 6.69 -14.66
C ALA A 135 -7.40 6.69 -13.83
N VAL A 136 -7.41 7.41 -12.71
CA VAL A 136 -6.38 7.39 -11.65
C VAL A 136 -6.98 6.69 -10.43
N LEU A 137 -6.53 5.48 -10.17
CA LEU A 137 -7.03 4.68 -9.07
C LEU A 137 -6.40 5.16 -7.75
N CYS A 138 -7.21 5.56 -6.79
CA CYS A 138 -6.76 5.99 -5.46
C CYS A 138 -7.42 5.15 -4.35
N PRO A 139 -6.69 4.87 -3.25
CA PRO A 139 -7.07 3.80 -2.33
C PRO A 139 -8.24 4.13 -1.41
N SER A 140 -8.67 5.39 -1.33
CA SER A 140 -9.68 5.80 -0.36
C SER A 140 -10.38 7.11 -0.72
N ALA A 141 -11.53 7.36 -0.09
CA ALA A 141 -12.32 8.57 -0.25
C ALA A 141 -11.53 9.84 0.15
N SER A 142 -10.76 9.79 1.23
CA SER A 142 -9.93 10.92 1.66
C SER A 142 -8.85 11.27 0.63
N VAL A 143 -8.19 10.25 0.05
CA VAL A 143 -7.19 10.47 -1.01
C VAL A 143 -7.85 10.96 -2.29
N HIS A 144 -9.03 10.45 -2.63
CA HIS A 144 -9.82 10.93 -3.77
C HIS A 144 -10.17 12.42 -3.63
N ALA A 145 -10.67 12.83 -2.46
CA ALA A 145 -10.97 14.23 -2.17
C ALA A 145 -9.73 15.12 -2.29
N GLU A 146 -8.59 14.69 -1.69
CA GLU A 146 -7.32 15.41 -1.79
C GLU A 146 -6.85 15.56 -3.25
N LEU A 147 -6.90 14.50 -4.04
CA LEU A 147 -6.53 14.56 -5.46
C LEU A 147 -7.44 15.52 -6.24
N LYS A 148 -8.73 15.54 -5.94
CA LYS A 148 -9.70 16.47 -6.52
C LYS A 148 -9.35 17.93 -6.22
N GLU A 149 -8.99 18.25 -4.98
CA GLU A 149 -8.52 19.58 -4.57
C GLU A 149 -7.25 19.99 -5.35
N TRP A 150 -6.37 19.04 -5.64
CA TRP A 150 -5.17 19.25 -6.45
C TRP A 150 -5.43 19.22 -7.96
N GLY A 151 -6.71 19.18 -8.41
CA GLY A 151 -7.10 19.31 -9.82
C GLY A 151 -7.01 18.03 -10.65
N PHE A 152 -7.09 16.87 -10.03
CA PHE A 152 -7.25 15.59 -10.74
C PHE A 152 -8.73 15.39 -11.06
N THR A 153 -9.07 15.36 -12.35
CA THR A 153 -10.46 15.23 -12.83
C THR A 153 -10.86 13.78 -13.11
N ASN A 154 -9.91 12.87 -13.15
CA ASN A 154 -10.04 11.46 -13.52
C ASN A 154 -9.73 10.49 -12.37
N ALA A 155 -9.62 10.99 -11.12
CA ALA A 155 -9.45 10.17 -9.94
C ALA A 155 -10.70 9.35 -9.66
N VAL A 156 -10.53 8.07 -9.32
CA VAL A 156 -11.58 7.14 -8.93
C VAL A 156 -11.15 6.34 -7.71
N GLU A 157 -12.10 6.05 -6.83
CA GLU A 157 -11.82 5.25 -5.65
C GLU A 157 -11.66 3.78 -6.02
N TRP A 158 -10.55 3.20 -5.58
CA TRP A 158 -10.22 1.79 -5.72
C TRP A 158 -9.58 1.31 -4.42
N SER A 159 -10.38 0.73 -3.56
CA SER A 159 -9.95 0.26 -2.24
C SER A 159 -9.00 -0.93 -2.35
N HIS A 160 -8.48 -1.37 -1.21
CA HIS A 160 -7.64 -2.54 -1.11
C HIS A 160 -8.33 -3.63 -0.29
N GLY A 161 -7.89 -4.87 -0.46
CA GLY A 161 -8.40 -6.01 0.28
C GLY A 161 -7.42 -6.53 1.33
N VAL A 162 -7.90 -7.50 2.10
CA VAL A 162 -7.08 -8.28 3.02
C VAL A 162 -7.34 -9.76 2.82
N ASP A 163 -6.30 -10.57 2.93
CA ASP A 163 -6.43 -12.03 2.93
C ASP A 163 -6.85 -12.48 4.33
N THR A 164 -8.15 -12.66 4.51
CA THR A 164 -8.72 -13.11 5.78
C THR A 164 -8.50 -14.60 6.04
N THR A 165 -7.97 -15.35 5.11
CA THR A 165 -7.55 -16.73 5.31
C THR A 165 -6.15 -16.78 5.91
N ALA A 166 -5.23 -15.96 5.39
CA ALA A 166 -3.88 -15.85 5.93
C ALA A 166 -3.89 -15.12 7.31
N PHE A 167 -4.61 -14.00 7.40
CA PHE A 167 -4.73 -13.21 8.63
C PHE A 167 -6.05 -13.53 9.34
N HIS A 168 -5.98 -14.28 10.42
CA HIS A 168 -7.12 -14.68 11.24
C HIS A 168 -6.72 -14.80 12.71
N PRO A 169 -7.68 -14.78 13.66
CA PRO A 169 -7.38 -15.00 15.06
C PRO A 169 -6.71 -16.35 15.29
N GLN A 170 -5.63 -16.36 16.07
CA GLN A 170 -4.84 -17.53 16.45
C GLN A 170 -4.55 -17.46 17.96
N PRO A 171 -4.06 -18.54 18.59
CA PRO A 171 -3.59 -18.50 19.96
C PRO A 171 -2.54 -17.42 20.18
N LYS A 172 -2.60 -16.74 21.33
CA LYS A 172 -1.71 -15.61 21.65
C LYS A 172 -0.39 -16.04 22.32
N ASP A 173 -0.03 -17.29 22.24
CA ASP A 173 1.15 -17.91 22.88
C ASP A 173 2.42 -17.84 22.05
N PHE A 174 2.35 -17.27 20.84
CA PHE A 174 3.48 -17.16 19.93
C PHE A 174 4.63 -16.30 20.49
N ILE A 175 4.31 -15.35 21.35
CA ILE A 175 5.29 -14.43 21.95
C ILE A 175 5.11 -14.40 23.44
N ASP A 176 6.18 -14.77 24.16
CA ASP A 176 6.28 -14.67 25.61
C ASP A 176 6.83 -13.29 26.01
N LEU A 177 5.92 -12.31 26.08
CA LEU A 177 6.19 -10.94 26.52
C LEU A 177 5.08 -10.45 27.46
N PRO A 178 5.41 -9.58 28.45
CA PRO A 178 4.39 -8.98 29.33
C PRO A 178 3.26 -8.31 28.54
N ARG A 179 2.04 -8.59 28.94
CA ARG A 179 0.81 -8.05 28.32
C ARG A 179 0.32 -6.78 29.04
N PRO A 180 -0.44 -5.92 28.37
CA PRO A 180 -0.88 -6.01 26.97
C PRO A 180 0.28 -5.84 25.97
N LEU A 181 0.17 -6.50 24.81
CA LEU A 181 1.17 -6.42 23.74
C LEU A 181 0.71 -5.42 22.67
N PHE A 182 1.40 -4.28 22.59
CA PHE A 182 1.20 -3.26 21.57
C PHE A 182 2.11 -3.51 20.37
N LEU A 183 1.53 -3.69 19.21
CA LEU A 183 2.22 -4.08 17.99
C LEU A 183 2.25 -2.95 16.97
N TYR A 184 3.40 -2.75 16.35
CA TYR A 184 3.55 -2.07 15.07
C TYR A 184 4.08 -3.05 14.02
N VAL A 185 3.52 -3.01 12.82
CA VAL A 185 4.03 -3.74 11.65
C VAL A 185 4.25 -2.76 10.51
N GLY A 186 5.40 -2.88 9.85
CA GLY A 186 5.67 -2.10 8.64
C GLY A 186 7.14 -1.70 8.52
N ARG A 187 7.42 -0.92 7.47
CA ARG A 187 8.75 -0.38 7.22
C ARG A 187 9.19 0.52 8.39
N VAL A 188 10.41 0.33 8.86
CA VAL A 188 11.00 1.11 9.94
C VAL A 188 11.75 2.31 9.35
N ALA A 189 10.98 3.40 9.07
CA ALA A 189 11.48 4.60 8.41
C ALA A 189 10.89 5.86 9.07
N VAL A 190 11.49 7.02 8.77
CA VAL A 190 11.15 8.31 9.40
C VAL A 190 9.68 8.69 9.16
N GLU A 191 9.17 8.48 7.95
CA GLU A 191 7.79 8.78 7.56
C GLU A 191 6.73 7.97 8.33
N LYS A 192 7.14 6.84 8.94
CA LYS A 192 6.25 6.00 9.76
C LYS A 192 6.10 6.46 11.20
N ASN A 193 6.88 7.47 11.61
CA ASN A 193 6.73 8.15 12.89
C ASN A 193 6.77 7.22 14.12
N LEU A 194 7.58 6.14 14.08
CA LEU A 194 7.69 5.19 15.18
C LEU A 194 8.06 5.83 16.54
N PRO A 195 8.85 6.92 16.61
CA PRO A 195 9.09 7.59 17.88
C PRO A 195 7.84 7.98 18.64
N ALA A 196 6.74 8.36 17.94
CA ALA A 196 5.47 8.68 18.59
C ALA A 196 4.86 7.47 19.33
N PHE A 197 5.02 6.26 18.80
CA PHE A 197 4.60 5.03 19.48
C PHE A 197 5.59 4.60 20.57
N LEU A 198 6.88 4.61 20.25
CA LEU A 198 7.90 4.05 21.12
C LEU A 198 8.12 4.87 22.41
N SER A 199 7.85 6.19 22.38
CA SER A 199 7.96 7.08 23.54
C SER A 199 6.75 7.04 24.48
N LEU A 200 5.64 6.41 24.09
CA LEU A 200 4.47 6.32 24.97
C LEU A 200 4.79 5.56 26.25
N ASP A 201 4.21 6.01 27.35
CA ASP A 201 4.23 5.25 28.62
C ASP A 201 3.01 4.33 28.64
N LEU A 202 3.21 3.08 28.20
CA LEU A 202 2.16 2.06 28.10
C LEU A 202 2.53 0.87 28.99
N PRO A 203 1.56 0.23 29.66
CA PRO A 203 1.81 -1.01 30.38
C PRO A 203 2.21 -2.14 29.40
N GLY A 204 2.82 -3.20 29.91
CA GLY A 204 3.16 -4.37 29.10
C GLY A 204 4.30 -4.13 28.10
N SER A 205 4.14 -4.57 26.87
CA SER A 205 5.23 -4.62 25.89
C SER A 205 4.94 -3.90 24.60
N LYS A 206 5.97 -3.31 24.00
CA LYS A 206 5.94 -2.71 22.66
C LYS A 206 6.75 -3.58 21.70
N LEU A 207 6.12 -4.04 20.63
CA LEU A 207 6.72 -4.88 19.60
C LEU A 207 6.67 -4.16 18.24
N VAL A 208 7.82 -4.09 17.59
CA VAL A 208 7.96 -3.60 16.21
C VAL A 208 8.36 -4.77 15.32
N VAL A 209 7.53 -5.09 14.36
CA VAL A 209 7.80 -6.12 13.33
C VAL A 209 8.04 -5.44 11.99
N GLY A 210 9.27 -5.51 11.52
CA GLY A 210 9.67 -4.92 10.25
C GLY A 210 11.13 -4.51 10.21
N ASP A 211 11.54 -4.06 9.02
CA ASP A 211 12.90 -3.59 8.76
C ASP A 211 12.89 -2.22 8.07
N GLY A 212 14.05 -1.58 8.03
CA GLY A 212 14.21 -0.30 7.36
C GLY A 212 15.35 0.55 7.94
N PRO A 213 15.63 1.68 7.28
CA PRO A 213 16.82 2.49 7.56
C PRO A 213 16.86 3.07 8.99
N ALA A 214 15.73 3.26 9.65
CA ALA A 214 15.69 3.81 11.01
C ALA A 214 15.81 2.75 12.12
N ARG A 215 15.76 1.44 11.79
CA ARG A 215 15.68 0.34 12.76
C ARG A 215 16.81 0.36 13.78
N ALA A 216 18.06 0.38 13.34
CA ALA A 216 19.22 0.34 14.23
C ALA A 216 19.28 1.55 15.19
N GLY A 217 18.90 2.74 14.70
CA GLY A 217 18.81 3.97 15.51
C GLY A 217 17.72 3.88 16.57
N LEU A 218 16.54 3.38 16.19
CA LEU A 218 15.41 3.23 17.10
C LEU A 218 15.66 2.17 18.18
N MET A 219 16.30 1.04 17.85
CA MET A 219 16.70 0.02 18.83
C MET A 219 17.62 0.60 19.91
N ARG A 220 18.59 1.42 19.53
CA ARG A 220 19.48 2.10 20.51
C ARG A 220 18.73 3.11 21.37
N ARG A 221 17.81 3.88 20.76
CA ARG A 221 17.07 4.94 21.46
C ARG A 221 15.97 4.40 22.38
N PHE A 222 15.38 3.25 22.04
CA PHE A 222 14.28 2.63 22.78
C PHE A 222 14.59 1.18 23.16
N PRO A 223 15.55 0.94 24.08
CA PRO A 223 16.06 -0.40 24.40
C PRO A 223 15.02 -1.32 25.08
N ARG A 224 13.91 -0.76 25.59
CA ARG A 224 12.81 -1.55 26.18
C ARG A 224 11.83 -2.06 25.13
N ALA A 225 11.88 -1.57 23.89
CA ALA A 225 11.03 -2.03 22.81
C ALA A 225 11.63 -3.26 22.12
N HIS A 226 10.79 -4.19 21.73
CA HIS A 226 11.19 -5.41 21.03
C HIS A 226 11.11 -5.21 19.52
N PHE A 227 12.15 -5.67 18.80
CA PHE A 227 12.19 -5.57 17.33
C PHE A 227 12.38 -6.96 16.73
N ARG A 228 11.52 -7.30 15.76
CA ARG A 228 11.53 -8.57 15.02
C ARG A 228 11.43 -8.31 13.51
N ILE A 229 11.76 -9.32 12.73
CA ILE A 229 11.55 -9.36 11.29
C ILE A 229 10.77 -10.65 11.02
N ALA A 230 9.64 -10.55 10.33
CA ALA A 230 8.86 -11.72 9.95
C ALA A 230 9.41 -12.37 8.67
N ASN A 231 9.48 -13.70 8.64
CA ASN A 231 9.88 -14.49 7.49
C ASN A 231 8.65 -14.99 6.73
N GLY A 232 7.97 -14.06 6.04
CA GLY A 232 6.76 -14.37 5.26
C GLY A 232 5.46 -14.13 6.02
N ASP A 233 4.35 -14.32 5.28
CA ASP A 233 3.01 -13.95 5.76
C ASP A 233 2.50 -14.84 6.89
N ALA A 234 2.87 -16.11 6.91
CA ALA A 234 2.45 -17.02 7.97
C ALA A 234 3.02 -16.61 9.35
N GLU A 235 4.29 -16.24 9.41
CA GLU A 235 4.88 -15.73 10.65
C GLU A 235 4.33 -14.34 11.00
N LEU A 236 4.14 -13.49 9.99
CA LEU A 236 3.54 -12.16 10.18
C LEU A 236 2.13 -12.25 10.76
N ALA A 237 1.30 -13.19 10.29
CA ALA A 237 -0.04 -13.42 10.83
C ALA A 237 -0.02 -13.82 12.30
N ARG A 238 0.98 -14.61 12.72
CA ARG A 238 1.17 -14.99 14.14
C ARG A 238 1.55 -13.77 15.00
N TYR A 239 2.36 -12.85 14.49
CA TYR A 239 2.66 -11.61 15.20
C TYR A 239 1.41 -10.75 15.41
N TYR A 240 0.57 -10.60 14.37
CA TYR A 240 -0.69 -9.90 14.53
C TYR A 240 -1.59 -10.59 15.57
N ALA A 241 -1.84 -11.88 15.41
CA ALA A 241 -2.72 -12.61 16.31
C ALA A 241 -2.26 -12.60 17.78
N ALA A 242 -0.95 -12.52 18.03
CA ALA A 242 -0.38 -12.43 19.37
C ALA A 242 -0.64 -11.07 20.05
N ALA A 243 -0.94 -10.01 19.31
CA ALA A 243 -1.10 -8.67 19.86
C ALA A 243 -2.45 -8.44 20.56
N ASP A 244 -2.51 -7.41 21.40
CA ASP A 244 -3.72 -6.91 22.03
C ASP A 244 -4.23 -5.63 21.40
N CYS A 245 -3.31 -4.80 20.89
CA CYS A 245 -3.60 -3.59 20.16
C CYS A 245 -2.54 -3.36 19.07
N PHE A 246 -2.98 -3.01 17.88
CA PHE A 246 -2.12 -2.56 16.80
C PHE A 246 -2.02 -1.04 16.82
N VAL A 247 -0.82 -0.51 16.96
CA VAL A 247 -0.57 0.93 17.01
C VAL A 247 -0.05 1.41 15.66
N PHE A 248 -0.76 2.32 15.01
CA PHE A 248 -0.42 2.90 13.72
C PHE A 248 -0.04 4.38 13.85
N PRO A 249 1.25 4.71 14.08
CA PRO A 249 1.68 6.07 14.38
C PRO A 249 1.90 6.95 13.15
N SER A 250 1.74 6.41 11.94
CA SER A 250 1.94 7.15 10.69
C SER A 250 0.87 8.23 10.50
N ARG A 251 1.29 9.39 9.94
CA ARG A 251 0.40 10.51 9.59
C ARG A 251 0.26 10.70 8.08
N THR A 252 0.98 9.94 7.26
CA THR A 252 1.13 10.21 5.81
C THR A 252 0.77 9.02 4.92
N ASP A 253 0.31 7.92 5.46
CA ASP A 253 -0.09 6.76 4.66
C ASP A 253 -1.39 7.04 3.88
N THR A 254 -1.46 6.50 2.66
CA THR A 254 -2.63 6.64 1.79
C THR A 254 -3.80 5.76 2.22
N PHE A 255 -3.50 4.57 2.79
CA PHE A 255 -4.52 3.60 3.20
C PHE A 255 -4.10 2.85 4.48
N GLY A 256 -3.02 2.07 4.43
CA GLY A 256 -2.51 1.30 5.55
C GLY A 256 -3.07 -0.13 5.61
N LEU A 257 -2.68 -0.97 4.64
CA LEU A 257 -3.04 -2.41 4.57
C LEU A 257 -2.82 -3.16 5.89
N VAL A 258 -1.76 -2.79 6.60
CA VAL A 258 -1.39 -3.38 7.91
C VAL A 258 -2.50 -3.24 8.97
N MET A 259 -3.34 -2.20 8.87
CA MET A 259 -4.52 -2.07 9.74
C MET A 259 -5.58 -3.12 9.41
N LEU A 260 -5.82 -3.39 8.12
CA LEU A 260 -6.75 -4.45 7.71
C LEU A 260 -6.26 -5.84 8.12
N GLU A 261 -4.94 -6.09 8.03
CA GLU A 261 -4.31 -7.34 8.48
C GLU A 261 -4.49 -7.53 9.99
N SER A 262 -4.29 -6.46 10.76
CA SER A 262 -4.55 -6.46 12.21
C SER A 262 -6.01 -6.76 12.53
N LEU A 263 -6.95 -6.04 11.90
CA LEU A 263 -8.39 -6.26 12.09
C LEU A 263 -8.80 -7.67 11.67
N ALA A 264 -8.23 -8.20 10.58
CA ALA A 264 -8.47 -9.57 10.14
C ALA A 264 -7.99 -10.60 11.16
N ALA A 265 -6.89 -10.33 11.87
CA ALA A 265 -6.41 -11.15 12.99
C ALA A 265 -7.20 -10.93 14.30
N GLY A 266 -8.24 -10.09 14.29
CA GLY A 266 -9.05 -9.79 15.47
C GLY A 266 -8.38 -8.80 16.43
N VAL A 267 -7.46 -7.98 15.97
CA VAL A 267 -6.70 -7.04 16.80
C VAL A 267 -7.11 -5.60 16.47
N PRO A 268 -7.63 -4.84 17.46
CA PRO A 268 -8.10 -3.48 17.27
C PRO A 268 -6.94 -2.52 16.99
N VAL A 269 -7.27 -1.40 16.32
CA VAL A 269 -6.31 -0.40 15.86
C VAL A 269 -6.36 0.86 16.73
N ALA A 270 -5.19 1.38 17.10
CA ALA A 270 -5.01 2.72 17.65
C ALA A 270 -4.21 3.58 16.68
N ALA A 271 -4.73 4.74 16.28
CA ALA A 271 -4.09 5.57 15.28
C ALA A 271 -4.40 7.07 15.47
N PHE A 272 -3.61 7.92 14.80
CA PHE A 272 -3.97 9.32 14.64
C PHE A 272 -5.18 9.49 13.71
N PRO A 273 -6.01 10.54 13.89
CA PRO A 273 -7.22 10.79 13.09
C PRO A 273 -6.87 11.41 11.71
N VAL A 274 -6.06 10.71 10.93
CA VAL A 274 -5.62 11.10 9.57
C VAL A 274 -6.28 10.24 8.50
N SER A 275 -6.07 10.56 7.22
CA SER A 275 -6.82 9.97 6.09
C SER A 275 -6.87 8.43 6.09
N GLY A 276 -5.75 7.74 6.05
CA GLY A 276 -5.73 6.27 5.99
C GLY A 276 -6.54 5.60 7.12
N PRO A 277 -6.23 5.88 8.41
CA PRO A 277 -7.03 5.38 9.53
C PRO A 277 -8.51 5.75 9.50
N ARG A 278 -8.87 6.98 9.12
CA ARG A 278 -10.27 7.38 8.97
C ARG A 278 -11.01 6.57 7.90
N ASP A 279 -10.34 6.28 6.79
CA ASP A 279 -10.94 5.52 5.67
C ASP A 279 -11.08 4.02 5.98
N VAL A 280 -10.15 3.45 6.77
CA VAL A 280 -10.17 2.03 7.14
C VAL A 280 -11.10 1.75 8.31
N ILE A 281 -11.08 2.59 9.35
CA ILE A 281 -11.85 2.38 10.58
C ILE A 281 -13.25 3.00 10.46
N GLY A 282 -13.33 4.22 9.91
CA GLY A 282 -14.59 4.98 9.83
C GLY A 282 -15.22 5.15 11.22
N ASP A 283 -16.52 4.93 11.30
CA ASP A 283 -17.32 4.96 12.54
C ASP A 283 -17.42 3.57 13.22
N ALA A 284 -16.69 2.57 12.72
CA ALA A 284 -16.77 1.23 13.27
C ALA A 284 -16.02 1.11 14.60
N ALA A 285 -16.60 0.41 15.58
CA ALA A 285 -15.98 0.13 16.87
C ALA A 285 -14.88 -0.96 16.77
N VAL A 286 -13.89 -0.72 15.90
CA VAL A 286 -12.77 -1.64 15.63
C VAL A 286 -11.41 -0.97 15.79
N GLY A 287 -11.40 0.31 16.12
CA GLY A 287 -10.21 1.09 16.40
C GLY A 287 -10.56 2.41 17.06
N VAL A 288 -9.55 3.06 17.63
CA VAL A 288 -9.66 4.37 18.27
C VAL A 288 -8.74 5.35 17.56
N LEU A 289 -9.32 6.47 17.11
CA LEU A 289 -8.61 7.56 16.44
C LEU A 289 -8.52 8.76 17.40
N ASP A 290 -7.30 9.11 17.81
CA ASP A 290 -7.06 10.23 18.74
C ASP A 290 -5.72 10.89 18.46
N GLU A 291 -5.63 12.21 18.66
CA GLU A 291 -4.36 12.95 18.64
C GLU A 291 -3.44 12.53 19.79
N ASP A 292 -3.99 12.05 20.90
CA ASP A 292 -3.26 11.35 21.95
C ASP A 292 -3.23 9.84 21.62
N LEU A 293 -2.14 9.41 21.00
CA LEU A 293 -1.95 8.02 20.59
C LEU A 293 -1.90 7.04 21.78
N GLY A 294 -1.47 7.52 22.97
CA GLY A 294 -1.46 6.72 24.21
C GLY A 294 -2.88 6.42 24.68
N ARG A 295 -3.73 7.45 24.70
CA ARG A 295 -5.16 7.31 25.02
C ARG A 295 -5.86 6.40 24.00
N ALA A 296 -5.58 6.56 22.70
CA ALA A 296 -6.10 5.68 21.67
C ALA A 296 -5.69 4.22 21.91
N ALA A 297 -4.42 3.96 22.22
CA ALA A 297 -3.89 2.62 22.45
C ALA A 297 -4.53 1.93 23.65
N MET A 298 -4.75 2.67 24.75
CA MET A 298 -5.39 2.12 25.93
C MET A 298 -6.89 1.85 25.70
N ALA A 299 -7.61 2.78 25.08
CA ALA A 299 -9.04 2.60 24.79
C ALA A 299 -9.30 1.48 23.76
N ALA A 300 -8.37 1.23 22.85
CA ALA A 300 -8.49 0.16 21.86
C ALA A 300 -8.48 -1.24 22.51
N LEU A 301 -7.90 -1.41 23.70
CA LEU A 301 -7.88 -2.70 24.42
C LEU A 301 -9.28 -3.24 24.78
N ASP A 302 -10.27 -2.35 24.92
CA ASP A 302 -11.63 -2.70 25.30
C ASP A 302 -12.51 -3.10 24.10
N LEU A 303 -11.98 -3.01 22.86
CA LEU A 303 -12.74 -3.28 21.65
C LEU A 303 -12.82 -4.80 21.36
N SER A 304 -13.93 -5.20 20.71
CA SER A 304 -14.22 -6.60 20.40
C SER A 304 -13.35 -7.15 19.28
N PRO A 305 -12.55 -8.22 19.51
CA PRO A 305 -11.82 -8.91 18.45
C PRO A 305 -12.73 -9.46 17.34
N MET A 306 -13.93 -9.91 17.69
CA MET A 306 -14.91 -10.40 16.72
C MET A 306 -15.41 -9.27 15.81
N ALA A 307 -15.66 -8.07 16.36
CA ALA A 307 -16.05 -6.91 15.56
C ALA A 307 -14.95 -6.52 14.57
N CYS A 308 -13.68 -6.56 14.99
CA CYS A 308 -12.51 -6.32 14.12
C CYS A 308 -12.51 -7.30 12.94
N ARG A 309 -12.68 -8.58 13.21
CA ARG A 309 -12.72 -9.64 12.21
C ARG A 309 -13.84 -9.44 11.19
N ILE A 310 -15.07 -9.20 11.67
CA ILE A 310 -16.24 -8.96 10.82
C ILE A 310 -16.02 -7.71 9.93
N HIS A 311 -15.45 -6.65 10.49
CA HIS A 311 -15.14 -5.44 9.72
C HIS A 311 -14.14 -5.72 8.60
N ALA A 312 -13.05 -6.44 8.89
CA ALA A 312 -12.04 -6.78 7.89
C ALA A 312 -12.59 -7.62 6.72
N GLN A 313 -13.56 -8.50 6.97
CA GLN A 313 -14.20 -9.33 5.93
C GLN A 313 -14.93 -8.52 4.85
N ARG A 314 -15.22 -7.24 5.09
CA ARG A 314 -15.82 -6.33 4.10
C ARG A 314 -14.82 -5.90 3.02
N PHE A 315 -13.53 -6.10 3.25
CA PHE A 315 -12.43 -5.72 2.34
C PHE A 315 -11.94 -6.94 1.56
N SER A 316 -12.71 -7.37 0.57
CA SER A 316 -12.44 -8.57 -0.23
C SER A 316 -11.53 -8.27 -1.42
N TRP A 317 -10.46 -9.03 -1.59
CA TRP A 317 -9.60 -8.96 -2.78
C TRP A 317 -10.34 -9.31 -4.07
N ASP A 318 -11.34 -10.20 -4.00
CA ASP A 318 -12.15 -10.55 -5.18
C ASP A 318 -13.00 -9.37 -5.64
N ALA A 319 -13.59 -8.61 -4.71
CA ALA A 319 -14.31 -7.39 -5.02
C ALA A 319 -13.38 -6.31 -5.59
N VAL A 320 -12.19 -6.14 -4.99
CA VAL A 320 -11.15 -5.20 -5.43
C VAL A 320 -10.67 -5.51 -6.86
N ALA A 321 -10.43 -6.79 -7.17
CA ALA A 321 -10.01 -7.21 -8.51
C ALA A 321 -11.11 -6.97 -9.56
N ARG A 322 -12.38 -7.26 -9.24
CA ARG A 322 -13.51 -6.97 -10.13
C ARG A 322 -13.69 -5.46 -10.35
N GLN A 323 -13.56 -4.65 -9.31
CA GLN A 323 -13.60 -3.20 -9.41
C GLN A 323 -12.46 -2.67 -10.30
N PHE A 324 -11.24 -3.20 -10.13
CA PHE A 324 -10.09 -2.87 -10.98
C PHE A 324 -10.37 -3.14 -12.46
N LEU A 325 -10.93 -4.31 -12.79
CA LEU A 325 -11.31 -4.66 -14.15
C LEU A 325 -12.34 -3.66 -14.75
N GLY A 326 -13.27 -3.17 -13.94
CA GLY A 326 -14.24 -2.15 -14.36
C GLY A 326 -13.60 -0.79 -14.70
N PHE A 327 -12.45 -0.47 -14.11
CA PHE A 327 -11.73 0.76 -14.42
C PHE A 327 -10.78 0.64 -15.60
N LEU A 328 -10.34 -0.57 -15.97
CA LEU A 328 -9.49 -0.76 -17.14
C LEU A 328 -10.14 -0.16 -18.39
N ARG A 329 -9.31 0.27 -19.30
CA ARG A 329 -9.71 0.83 -20.61
C ARG A 329 -9.14 -0.07 -21.70
N PRO A 330 -9.86 -1.15 -22.09
CA PRO A 330 -9.41 -2.05 -23.14
C PRO A 330 -9.25 -1.31 -24.46
N PHE A 331 -8.28 -1.72 -25.27
CA PHE A 331 -8.05 -1.15 -26.60
C PHE A 331 -9.19 -1.49 -27.54
N LYS A 332 -9.50 -0.61 -28.52
CA LYS A 332 -10.49 -0.89 -29.54
C LYS A 332 -10.11 -2.18 -30.29
N GLY A 333 -11.05 -3.13 -30.36
CA GLY A 333 -10.80 -4.48 -30.92
C GLY A 333 -10.56 -5.58 -29.90
N ALA A 334 -10.19 -5.29 -28.66
CA ALA A 334 -10.07 -6.30 -27.60
C ALA A 334 -11.45 -6.80 -27.12
N LEU A 335 -12.47 -5.94 -27.15
CA LEU A 335 -13.84 -6.28 -26.76
C LEU A 335 -14.52 -7.27 -27.72
N THR A 336 -14.14 -7.27 -29.00
CA THR A 336 -14.70 -8.19 -30.03
C THR A 336 -14.24 -9.63 -29.78
N LYS A 337 -13.11 -9.86 -29.12
CA LYS A 337 -12.59 -11.19 -28.78
C LYS A 337 -13.20 -11.82 -27.53
N MET A 338 -13.94 -11.04 -26.72
CA MET A 338 -14.57 -11.53 -25.49
C MET A 338 -16.01 -12.01 -25.72
N SER A 339 -16.60 -11.72 -26.87
CA SER A 339 -17.99 -12.08 -27.23
C SER A 339 -18.07 -13.25 -28.21
N ALA A 340 -16.96 -13.86 -28.59
CA ALA A 340 -16.82 -15.03 -29.41
C ALA A 340 -16.24 -16.21 -28.61
#